data_b15093088f64c0a45a93f39164564bd8
#
_entry.id   b15093088f64c0a45a93f39164564bd8
#
_cell.length_a   1.000
_cell.length_b   1.000
_cell.length_c   1.000
_cell.angle_alpha   90.00
_cell.angle_beta   90.00
_cell.angle_gamma   90.00
#
_symmetry.space_group_name_H-M   'P 1'
#
loop_
_entity.id
_entity.type
_entity.pdbx_description
1 polymer ?
#
loop_
_entity_poly.entity_id
_entity_poly.type
_entity_poly.pdbx_seq_one_letter_code
_entity_poly.pdbx_strand_id
1 'polypeptide(L)'
;MKHLIVYSHLNPESFTKAIVDEIEKSSTAAGNEVKVVDLYSIGFDPVMQFPDIQGMFMGGDTPSDVKAQQELITWADHFSLVFPLWWGQMPAMMKGYIDRVYASGFAFEYTETGVDQKLKGKSAKVFVCHGSPDEYYQQTDMHKALKRVFDDGVLGFCGVDTDIHFYGNVAMGSDELRKGYLADIAKVY
;
A
#
# COMPACT_ATOMS: atom_id res chain seq x y z
N MET A 1 -16.11 10.01 1.63
CA MET A 1 -15.27 9.17 0.73
C MET A 1 -15.09 7.82 1.39
N LYS A 2 -14.95 6.74 0.61
CA LYS A 2 -14.66 5.38 1.11
C LYS A 2 -13.15 5.15 1.11
N HIS A 3 -12.58 4.91 2.26
CA HIS A 3 -11.14 4.83 2.47
C HIS A 3 -10.73 3.43 2.94
N LEU A 4 -9.89 2.75 2.16
CA LEU A 4 -9.32 1.45 2.49
C LEU A 4 -7.87 1.63 2.95
N ILE A 5 -7.56 1.17 4.16
CA ILE A 5 -6.19 1.12 4.69
C ILE A 5 -5.72 -0.32 4.65
N VAL A 6 -4.66 -0.60 3.92
CA VAL A 6 -4.01 -1.93 3.89
C VAL A 6 -2.63 -1.79 4.49
N TYR A 7 -2.32 -2.61 5.50
CA TYR A 7 -1.01 -2.54 6.11
C TYR A 7 -0.39 -3.90 6.38
N SER A 8 0.92 -3.89 6.53
CA SER A 8 1.73 -5.07 6.71
C SER A 8 2.82 -4.83 7.74
N HIS A 9 2.62 -5.32 8.96
CA HIS A 9 3.66 -5.40 9.97
C HIS A 9 3.37 -6.51 10.97
N LEU A 10 4.39 -7.36 11.27
CA LEU A 10 4.23 -8.52 12.17
C LEU A 10 4.05 -8.15 13.64
N ASN A 11 4.50 -6.95 14.07
CA ASN A 11 4.36 -6.47 15.44
C ASN A 11 3.20 -5.47 15.51
N PRO A 12 2.13 -5.77 16.30
CA PRO A 12 0.98 -4.87 16.45
C PRO A 12 1.30 -3.59 17.25
N GLU A 13 2.45 -3.53 17.93
CA GLU A 13 2.93 -2.34 18.65
C GLU A 13 3.97 -1.53 17.85
N SER A 14 4.09 -1.79 16.55
CA SER A 14 5.06 -1.11 15.68
C SER A 14 4.67 0.35 15.39
N PHE A 15 5.65 1.16 15.03
CA PHE A 15 5.38 2.51 14.54
C PHE A 15 4.53 2.51 13.25
N THR A 16 4.69 1.48 12.39
CA THR A 16 3.81 1.26 11.24
C THR A 16 2.34 1.15 11.65
N LYS A 17 2.05 0.43 12.75
CA LYS A 17 0.67 0.35 13.27
C LYS A 17 0.20 1.69 13.85
N ALA A 18 1.07 2.43 14.53
CA ALA A 18 0.73 3.76 15.03
C ALA A 18 0.35 4.73 13.89
N ILE A 19 1.01 4.63 12.73
CA ILE A 19 0.62 5.37 11.51
C ILE A 19 -0.79 4.96 11.07
N VAL A 20 -1.09 3.66 11.01
CA VAL A 20 -2.43 3.17 10.64
C VAL A 20 -3.49 3.74 11.57
N ASP A 21 -3.25 3.72 12.89
CA ASP A 21 -4.18 4.24 13.89
C ASP A 21 -4.44 5.75 13.71
N GLU A 22 -3.41 6.53 13.42
CA GLU A 22 -3.58 7.97 13.18
C GLU A 22 -4.30 8.25 11.87
N ILE A 23 -4.04 7.48 10.79
CA ILE A 23 -4.76 7.58 9.52
C ILE A 23 -6.25 7.25 9.73
N GLU A 24 -6.56 6.13 10.39
CA GLU A 24 -7.94 5.70 10.66
C GLU A 24 -8.69 6.76 11.46
N LYS A 25 -8.09 7.25 12.54
CA LYS A 25 -8.65 8.29 13.40
C LYS A 25 -8.92 9.59 12.62
N SER A 26 -7.92 10.10 11.89
CA SER A 26 -8.00 11.38 11.17
C SER A 26 -8.99 11.29 10.02
N SER A 27 -8.96 10.20 9.25
CA SER A 27 -9.88 9.98 8.13
C SER A 27 -11.33 9.82 8.61
N THR A 28 -11.56 9.12 9.71
CA THR A 28 -12.88 8.99 10.33
C THR A 28 -13.38 10.34 10.84
N ALA A 29 -12.51 11.12 11.49
CA ALA A 29 -12.86 12.48 11.96
C ALA A 29 -13.22 13.43 10.81
N ALA A 30 -12.64 13.23 9.62
CA ALA A 30 -13.00 13.96 8.39
C ALA A 30 -14.30 13.45 7.74
N GLY A 31 -15.01 12.50 8.35
CA GLY A 31 -16.29 11.98 7.87
C GLY A 31 -16.19 10.91 6.78
N ASN A 32 -15.02 10.28 6.61
CA ASN A 32 -14.84 9.18 5.68
C ASN A 32 -15.34 7.85 6.29
N GLU A 33 -15.83 6.95 5.43
CA GLU A 33 -16.08 5.55 5.79
C GLU A 33 -14.76 4.77 5.64
N VAL A 34 -14.21 4.25 6.75
CA VAL A 34 -12.88 3.63 6.77
C VAL A 34 -12.98 2.13 6.96
N LYS A 35 -12.19 1.37 6.19
CA LYS A 35 -11.92 -0.05 6.42
C LYS A 35 -10.43 -0.28 6.53
N VAL A 36 -10.02 -1.10 7.51
CA VAL A 36 -8.63 -1.46 7.76
C VAL A 36 -8.42 -2.94 7.48
N VAL A 37 -7.40 -3.27 6.69
CA VAL A 37 -6.95 -4.64 6.42
C VAL A 37 -5.54 -4.80 6.97
N ASP A 38 -5.43 -5.61 8.01
CA ASP A 38 -4.16 -6.11 8.55
C ASP A 38 -3.84 -7.45 7.87
N LEU A 39 -2.87 -7.45 6.96
CA LEU A 39 -2.52 -8.64 6.17
C LEU A 39 -2.04 -9.81 7.02
N TYR A 40 -1.40 -9.54 8.19
CA TYR A 40 -1.00 -10.59 9.11
C TYR A 40 -2.19 -11.14 9.90
N SER A 41 -3.08 -10.28 10.39
CA SER A 41 -4.24 -10.69 11.19
C SER A 41 -5.26 -11.50 10.39
N ILE A 42 -5.43 -11.19 9.11
CA ILE A 42 -6.33 -11.97 8.23
C ILE A 42 -5.68 -13.26 7.71
N GLY A 43 -4.40 -13.49 8.02
CA GLY A 43 -3.66 -14.67 7.52
C GLY A 43 -3.51 -14.68 5.99
N PHE A 44 -3.33 -13.51 5.37
CA PHE A 44 -3.17 -13.44 3.91
C PHE A 44 -1.95 -14.25 3.46
N ASP A 45 -2.12 -15.16 2.49
CA ASP A 45 -0.99 -15.87 1.88
C ASP A 45 -0.34 -14.99 0.82
N PRO A 46 0.93 -14.53 1.02
CA PRO A 46 1.61 -13.68 0.05
C PRO A 46 2.22 -14.45 -1.13
N VAL A 47 2.21 -15.79 -1.08
CA VAL A 47 2.86 -16.60 -2.11
C VAL A 47 1.91 -16.81 -3.29
N MET A 48 2.30 -16.32 -4.47
CA MET A 48 1.54 -16.55 -5.69
C MET A 48 1.46 -18.04 -6.01
N GLN A 49 0.26 -18.52 -6.27
CA GLN A 49 -0.04 -19.91 -6.55
C GLN A 49 -0.48 -20.09 -8.01
N PHE A 50 -0.43 -21.34 -8.50
CA PHE A 50 -0.87 -21.63 -9.88
C PHE A 50 -2.33 -21.19 -10.17
N PRO A 51 -3.31 -21.34 -9.24
CA PRO A 51 -4.66 -20.80 -9.44
C PRO A 51 -4.71 -19.29 -9.66
N ASP A 52 -3.79 -18.48 -9.07
CA ASP A 52 -3.71 -17.04 -9.35
C ASP A 52 -3.40 -16.79 -10.84
N ILE A 53 -2.42 -17.54 -11.38
CA ILE A 53 -2.04 -17.46 -12.80
C ILE A 53 -3.17 -17.92 -13.71
N GLN A 54 -3.90 -18.97 -13.31
CA GLN A 54 -5.07 -19.42 -14.07
C GLN A 54 -6.15 -18.35 -14.13
N GLY A 55 -6.45 -17.70 -13.00
CA GLY A 55 -7.41 -16.58 -12.95
C GLY A 55 -6.98 -15.39 -13.78
N MET A 56 -5.68 -15.03 -13.77
CA MET A 56 -5.15 -13.87 -14.49
C MET A 56 -5.10 -14.04 -16.01
N PHE A 57 -4.73 -15.24 -16.49
CA PHE A 57 -4.29 -15.39 -17.89
C PHE A 57 -4.90 -16.60 -18.62
N MET A 58 -5.59 -17.49 -17.93
CA MET A 58 -6.03 -18.76 -18.51
C MET A 58 -7.57 -18.95 -18.43
N GLY A 59 -8.32 -17.91 -18.04
CA GLY A 59 -9.78 -17.96 -17.95
C GLY A 59 -10.29 -18.80 -16.75
N GLY A 60 -9.44 -19.03 -15.74
CA GLY A 60 -9.86 -19.66 -14.49
C GLY A 60 -10.53 -18.67 -13.53
N ASP A 61 -11.07 -19.19 -12.44
CA ASP A 61 -11.65 -18.36 -11.38
C ASP A 61 -10.55 -17.68 -10.55
N THR A 62 -10.80 -16.44 -10.14
CA THR A 62 -9.96 -15.75 -9.17
C THR A 62 -10.08 -16.41 -7.80
N PRO A 63 -8.97 -16.77 -7.11
CA PRO A 63 -9.02 -17.32 -5.77
C PRO A 63 -9.86 -16.48 -4.80
N SER A 64 -10.59 -17.12 -3.90
CA SER A 64 -11.59 -16.45 -3.04
C SER A 64 -10.98 -15.41 -2.10
N ASP A 65 -9.76 -15.65 -1.59
CA ASP A 65 -9.01 -14.71 -0.74
C ASP A 65 -8.59 -13.46 -1.54
N VAL A 66 -8.16 -13.63 -2.77
CA VAL A 66 -7.84 -12.52 -3.70
C VAL A 66 -9.09 -11.75 -4.06
N LYS A 67 -10.17 -12.44 -4.42
CA LYS A 67 -11.45 -11.82 -4.77
C LYS A 67 -12.01 -10.95 -3.66
N ALA A 68 -11.94 -11.42 -2.41
CA ALA A 68 -12.35 -10.61 -1.25
C ALA A 68 -11.57 -9.30 -1.12
N GLN A 69 -10.27 -9.29 -1.42
CA GLN A 69 -9.46 -8.06 -1.42
C GLN A 69 -9.77 -7.15 -2.61
N GLN A 70 -10.02 -7.72 -3.78
CA GLN A 70 -10.44 -6.97 -4.97
C GLN A 70 -11.80 -6.27 -4.76
N GLU A 71 -12.72 -6.90 -4.03
CA GLU A 71 -14.00 -6.28 -3.65
C GLU A 71 -13.79 -5.07 -2.74
N LEU A 72 -12.82 -5.12 -1.81
CA LEU A 72 -12.46 -3.98 -0.96
C LEU A 72 -11.84 -2.84 -1.78
N ILE A 73 -10.95 -3.14 -2.73
CA ILE A 73 -10.37 -2.15 -3.65
C ILE A 73 -11.47 -1.53 -4.51
N THR A 74 -12.41 -2.33 -5.00
CA THR A 74 -13.54 -1.84 -5.80
C THR A 74 -14.42 -0.90 -5.00
N TRP A 75 -14.69 -1.23 -3.73
CA TRP A 75 -15.47 -0.41 -2.81
C TRP A 75 -14.83 0.93 -2.51
N ALA A 76 -13.49 1.00 -2.43
CA ALA A 76 -12.77 2.20 -1.99
C ALA A 76 -12.66 3.25 -3.10
N ASP A 77 -12.75 4.52 -2.72
CA ASP A 77 -12.39 5.68 -3.55
C ASP A 77 -10.91 6.02 -3.39
N HIS A 78 -10.37 5.78 -2.18
CA HIS A 78 -9.02 6.10 -1.77
C HIS A 78 -8.38 4.94 -1.00
N PHE A 79 -7.05 4.72 -1.20
CA PHE A 79 -6.30 3.71 -0.47
C PHE A 79 -5.18 4.35 0.37
N SER A 80 -4.87 3.74 1.51
CA SER A 80 -3.59 3.93 2.19
C SER A 80 -2.85 2.60 2.24
N LEU A 81 -1.65 2.53 1.66
CA LEU A 81 -0.75 1.39 1.84
C LEU A 81 0.31 1.76 2.88
N VAL A 82 0.41 1.00 3.96
CA VAL A 82 1.28 1.31 5.10
C VAL A 82 2.19 0.12 5.39
N PHE A 83 3.51 0.31 5.26
CA PHE A 83 4.48 -0.78 5.45
C PHE A 83 5.87 -0.27 5.81
N PRO A 84 6.70 -1.11 6.49
CA PRO A 84 8.11 -0.82 6.67
C PRO A 84 8.89 -1.14 5.40
N LEU A 85 9.91 -0.37 5.13
CA LEU A 85 10.86 -0.65 4.05
C LEU A 85 11.91 -1.66 4.52
N TRP A 86 11.91 -2.84 3.94
CA TRP A 86 12.91 -3.88 4.20
C TRP A 86 13.72 -4.16 2.94
N TRP A 87 15.04 -4.04 3.05
CA TRP A 87 15.94 -4.27 1.92
C TRP A 87 15.60 -3.44 0.66
N GLY A 88 15.17 -2.19 0.87
CA GLY A 88 14.82 -1.28 -0.21
C GLY A 88 13.51 -1.62 -0.93
N GLN A 89 12.66 -2.45 -0.33
CA GLN A 89 11.39 -2.89 -0.92
C GLN A 89 10.27 -3.05 0.13
N MET A 90 9.05 -3.29 -0.35
CA MET A 90 7.94 -3.73 0.48
C MET A 90 8.28 -5.07 1.16
N PRO A 91 7.78 -5.32 2.39
CA PRO A 91 7.82 -6.66 2.96
C PRO A 91 7.17 -7.69 2.05
N ALA A 92 7.62 -8.95 2.11
CA ALA A 92 7.06 -10.05 1.30
C ALA A 92 5.53 -10.13 1.39
N MET A 93 4.96 -9.89 2.57
CA MET A 93 3.51 -9.86 2.78
C MET A 93 2.82 -8.79 1.92
N MET A 94 3.30 -7.55 1.93
CA MET A 94 2.73 -6.46 1.12
C MET A 94 3.01 -6.69 -0.38
N LYS A 95 4.23 -7.16 -0.72
CA LYS A 95 4.56 -7.44 -2.12
C LYS A 95 3.68 -8.56 -2.69
N GLY A 96 3.47 -9.63 -1.93
CA GLY A 96 2.58 -10.72 -2.33
C GLY A 96 1.11 -10.28 -2.43
N TYR A 97 0.67 -9.37 -1.57
CA TYR A 97 -0.64 -8.73 -1.72
C TYR A 97 -0.74 -8.00 -3.07
N ILE A 98 0.25 -7.19 -3.43
CA ILE A 98 0.27 -6.52 -4.73
C ILE A 98 0.28 -7.55 -5.87
N ASP A 99 1.15 -8.55 -5.82
CA ASP A 99 1.31 -9.55 -6.88
C ASP A 99 0.04 -10.34 -7.16
N ARG A 100 -0.71 -10.71 -6.11
CA ARG A 100 -1.92 -11.53 -6.24
C ARG A 100 -3.19 -10.73 -6.48
N VAL A 101 -3.32 -9.55 -5.85
CA VAL A 101 -4.57 -8.78 -5.85
C VAL A 101 -4.65 -7.79 -7.01
N TYR A 102 -3.52 -7.14 -7.38
CA TYR A 102 -3.46 -6.19 -8.52
C TYR A 102 -3.29 -6.94 -9.84
N ALA A 103 -4.13 -7.93 -10.06
CA ALA A 103 -4.07 -8.89 -11.15
C ALA A 103 -4.45 -8.28 -12.50
N SER A 104 -3.97 -8.90 -13.57
CA SER A 104 -4.47 -8.68 -14.93
C SER A 104 -5.97 -9.00 -15.01
N GLY A 105 -6.73 -8.19 -15.74
CA GLY A 105 -8.18 -8.26 -15.82
C GLY A 105 -8.92 -7.52 -14.70
N PHE A 106 -8.25 -7.27 -13.55
CA PHE A 106 -8.82 -6.49 -12.43
C PHE A 106 -8.21 -5.09 -12.31
N ALA A 107 -6.90 -4.97 -12.12
CA ALA A 107 -6.23 -3.69 -11.91
C ALA A 107 -5.71 -3.07 -13.22
N PHE A 108 -5.36 -3.89 -14.16
CA PHE A 108 -4.91 -3.51 -15.49
C PHE A 108 -5.23 -4.62 -16.50
N GLU A 109 -5.10 -4.31 -17.80
CA GLU A 109 -5.20 -5.29 -18.87
C GLU A 109 -4.31 -4.89 -20.04
N TYR A 110 -3.58 -5.84 -20.63
CA TYR A 110 -2.81 -5.61 -21.83
C TYR A 110 -3.74 -5.58 -23.06
N THR A 111 -3.56 -4.57 -23.90
CA THR A 111 -4.31 -4.39 -25.16
C THR A 111 -3.33 -4.28 -26.33
N GLU A 112 -3.82 -4.33 -27.55
CA GLU A 112 -2.99 -4.14 -28.76
C GLU A 112 -2.30 -2.77 -28.79
N THR A 113 -2.84 -1.76 -28.13
CA THR A 113 -2.33 -0.37 -28.11
C THR A 113 -1.63 0.03 -26.83
N GLY A 114 -1.48 -0.90 -25.85
CA GLY A 114 -0.81 -0.60 -24.58
C GLY A 114 -1.51 -1.25 -23.38
N VAL A 115 -1.57 -0.52 -22.27
CA VAL A 115 -2.17 -0.99 -21.03
C VAL A 115 -3.47 -0.24 -20.75
N ASP A 116 -4.57 -0.96 -20.59
CA ASP A 116 -5.81 -0.42 -20.04
C ASP A 116 -5.74 -0.43 -18.50
N GLN A 117 -5.72 0.75 -17.94
CA GLN A 117 -5.62 0.99 -16.51
C GLN A 117 -7.01 0.95 -15.88
N LYS A 118 -7.33 -0.11 -15.12
CA LYS A 118 -8.69 -0.37 -14.62
C LYS A 118 -9.03 0.37 -13.33
N LEU A 119 -8.04 0.95 -12.63
CA LEU A 119 -8.26 1.66 -11.36
C LEU A 119 -8.25 3.19 -11.49
N LYS A 120 -8.42 3.71 -12.71
CA LYS A 120 -8.54 5.16 -12.96
C LYS A 120 -9.66 5.80 -12.14
N GLY A 121 -9.38 7.01 -11.65
CA GLY A 121 -10.30 7.77 -10.80
C GLY A 121 -10.20 7.46 -9.31
N LYS A 122 -9.37 6.47 -8.94
CA LYS A 122 -9.01 6.21 -7.54
C LYS A 122 -7.71 6.93 -7.20
N SER A 123 -7.53 7.23 -5.91
CA SER A 123 -6.31 7.84 -5.39
C SER A 123 -5.68 6.99 -4.30
N ALA A 124 -4.37 7.16 -4.06
CA ALA A 124 -3.67 6.44 -3.01
C ALA A 124 -2.64 7.31 -2.29
N LYS A 125 -2.43 7.01 -1.01
CA LYS A 125 -1.27 7.46 -0.25
C LYS A 125 -0.47 6.26 0.22
N VAL A 126 0.84 6.30 0.03
CA VAL A 126 1.74 5.23 0.47
C VAL A 126 2.60 5.76 1.61
N PHE A 127 2.56 5.11 2.75
CA PHE A 127 3.29 5.49 3.96
C PHE A 127 4.39 4.46 4.22
N VAL A 128 5.63 4.89 4.05
CA VAL A 128 6.81 4.01 4.07
C VAL A 128 7.69 4.37 5.27
N CYS A 129 7.81 3.44 6.23
CA CYS A 129 8.70 3.59 7.37
C CYS A 129 10.06 2.95 7.08
N HIS A 130 11.17 3.65 7.36
CA HIS A 130 12.50 3.05 7.22
C HIS A 130 13.46 3.40 8.36
N GLY A 131 14.45 2.56 8.58
CA GLY A 131 15.42 2.71 9.67
C GLY A 131 16.56 3.70 9.37
N SER A 132 16.84 3.98 8.09
CA SER A 132 17.89 4.92 7.71
C SER A 132 17.46 6.36 7.94
N PRO A 133 18.39 7.30 8.21
CA PRO A 133 18.07 8.74 8.19
C PRO A 133 17.55 9.18 6.81
N ASP A 134 16.59 10.12 6.80
CA ASP A 134 16.03 10.65 5.55
C ASP A 134 17.10 11.33 4.68
N GLU A 135 18.05 12.01 5.29
CA GLU A 135 19.15 12.68 4.60
C GLU A 135 19.98 11.71 3.77
N TYR A 136 20.22 10.49 4.28
CA TYR A 136 20.94 9.45 3.54
C TYR A 136 20.16 9.01 2.30
N TYR A 137 18.85 8.81 2.43
CA TYR A 137 18.01 8.40 1.29
C TYR A 137 17.83 9.52 0.27
N GLN A 138 17.83 10.79 0.70
CA GLN A 138 17.84 11.93 -0.20
C GLN A 138 19.16 12.05 -0.96
N GLN A 139 20.30 11.92 -0.28
CA GLN A 139 21.64 12.01 -0.89
C GLN A 139 21.91 10.87 -1.91
N THR A 140 21.35 9.71 -1.68
CA THR A 140 21.50 8.54 -2.56
C THR A 140 20.39 8.43 -3.62
N ASP A 141 19.50 9.41 -3.73
CA ASP A 141 18.30 9.37 -4.58
C ASP A 141 17.37 8.16 -4.34
N MET A 142 17.49 7.50 -3.19
CA MET A 142 16.70 6.31 -2.87
C MET A 142 15.21 6.64 -2.78
N HIS A 143 14.81 7.78 -2.20
CA HIS A 143 13.40 8.21 -2.18
C HIS A 143 12.84 8.37 -3.59
N LYS A 144 13.59 8.94 -4.53
CA LYS A 144 13.17 9.08 -5.92
C LYS A 144 13.02 7.73 -6.61
N ALA A 145 13.97 6.80 -6.37
CA ALA A 145 13.90 5.47 -6.94
C ALA A 145 12.67 4.70 -6.42
N LEU A 146 12.44 4.73 -5.11
CA LEU A 146 11.28 4.09 -4.47
C LEU A 146 9.96 4.70 -4.94
N LYS A 147 9.90 6.04 -5.07
CA LYS A 147 8.72 6.71 -5.61
C LYS A 147 8.38 6.17 -6.99
N ARG A 148 9.35 6.05 -7.90
CA ARG A 148 9.12 5.48 -9.23
C ARG A 148 8.67 4.04 -9.18
N VAL A 149 9.22 3.22 -8.28
CA VAL A 149 8.82 1.82 -8.15
C VAL A 149 7.38 1.70 -7.68
N PHE A 150 6.98 2.45 -6.65
CA PHE A 150 5.65 2.32 -6.04
C PHE A 150 4.57 3.05 -6.85
N ASP A 151 4.91 4.17 -7.48
CA ASP A 151 4.03 4.94 -8.35
C ASP A 151 4.06 4.36 -9.77
N ASP A 152 5.07 4.68 -10.58
CA ASP A 152 5.12 4.27 -12.00
C ASP A 152 5.00 2.75 -12.18
N GLY A 153 5.63 1.97 -11.30
CA GLY A 153 5.72 0.52 -11.40
C GLY A 153 4.53 -0.26 -10.84
N VAL A 154 3.72 0.33 -9.96
CA VAL A 154 2.61 -0.37 -9.29
C VAL A 154 1.31 0.41 -9.43
N LEU A 155 1.09 1.42 -8.60
CA LEU A 155 -0.21 2.09 -8.48
C LEU A 155 -0.53 2.95 -9.72
N GLY A 156 0.41 3.77 -10.16
CA GLY A 156 0.28 4.57 -11.37
C GLY A 156 0.18 3.71 -12.62
N PHE A 157 0.85 2.53 -12.66
CA PHE A 157 0.67 1.54 -13.72
C PHE A 157 -0.79 1.07 -13.84
N CYS A 158 -1.52 1.01 -12.72
CA CYS A 158 -2.94 0.67 -12.68
C CYS A 158 -3.88 1.88 -12.86
N GLY A 159 -3.33 3.10 -12.97
CA GLY A 159 -4.09 4.34 -13.16
C GLY A 159 -4.53 5.03 -11.87
N VAL A 160 -3.94 4.67 -10.74
CA VAL A 160 -4.20 5.30 -9.45
C VAL A 160 -3.35 6.56 -9.30
N ASP A 161 -3.94 7.68 -8.90
CA ASP A 161 -3.22 8.90 -8.54
C ASP A 161 -2.56 8.72 -7.16
N THR A 162 -1.21 8.81 -7.11
CA THR A 162 -0.44 8.31 -5.97
C THR A 162 0.41 9.42 -5.35
N ASP A 163 0.35 9.55 -4.01
CA ASP A 163 1.26 10.35 -3.21
C ASP A 163 2.01 9.45 -2.22
N ILE A 164 3.35 9.67 -2.03
CA ILE A 164 4.20 8.79 -1.24
C ILE A 164 4.93 9.57 -0.16
N HIS A 165 4.74 9.12 1.08
CA HIS A 165 5.30 9.69 2.29
C HIS A 165 6.35 8.75 2.89
N PHE A 166 7.55 9.28 3.14
CA PHE A 166 8.64 8.55 3.78
C PHE A 166 8.86 9.03 5.20
N TYR A 167 9.06 8.08 6.11
CA TYR A 167 9.34 8.32 7.54
C TYR A 167 10.63 7.61 7.92
N GLY A 168 11.72 8.35 7.93
CA GLY A 168 13.05 7.82 8.21
C GLY A 168 13.36 7.71 9.69
N ASN A 169 14.43 6.97 9.99
CA ASN A 169 14.99 6.82 11.33
C ASN A 169 13.98 6.36 12.41
N VAL A 170 12.95 5.62 12.01
CA VAL A 170 11.85 5.24 12.92
C VAL A 170 12.29 4.29 14.03
N ALA A 171 13.33 3.48 13.81
CA ALA A 171 13.82 2.50 14.79
C ALA A 171 14.72 3.14 15.85
N MET A 172 15.58 4.08 15.45
CA MET A 172 16.61 4.68 16.32
C MET A 172 16.31 6.13 16.68
N GLY A 173 15.33 6.74 16.05
CA GLY A 173 14.91 8.12 16.29
C GLY A 173 14.25 8.32 17.66
N SER A 174 14.11 9.57 18.07
CA SER A 174 13.48 9.92 19.35
C SER A 174 11.97 9.75 19.31
N ASP A 175 11.35 9.76 20.49
CA ASP A 175 9.88 9.77 20.59
C ASP A 175 9.28 11.06 20.02
N GLU A 176 9.98 12.18 20.16
CA GLU A 176 9.58 13.48 19.59
C GLU A 176 9.52 13.41 18.07
N LEU A 177 10.51 12.75 17.42
CA LEU A 177 10.50 12.53 15.97
C LEU A 177 9.25 11.74 15.55
N ARG A 178 8.99 10.61 16.21
CA ARG A 178 7.83 9.77 15.91
C ARG A 178 6.50 10.50 16.15
N LYS A 179 6.39 11.27 17.23
CA LYS A 179 5.22 12.13 17.48
C LYS A 179 5.04 13.22 16.43
N GLY A 180 6.15 13.80 15.95
CA GLY A 180 6.14 14.76 14.84
C GLY A 180 5.56 14.13 13.57
N TYR A 181 6.00 12.94 13.20
CA TYR A 181 5.47 12.21 12.05
C TYR A 181 3.97 11.93 12.17
N LEU A 182 3.49 11.48 13.34
CA LEU A 182 2.05 11.26 13.54
C LEU A 182 1.25 12.57 13.45
N ALA A 183 1.78 13.68 13.98
CA ALA A 183 1.13 14.99 13.87
C ALA A 183 1.07 15.49 12.41
N ASP A 184 2.04 15.14 11.57
CA ASP A 184 2.00 15.47 10.15
C ASP A 184 1.00 14.58 9.38
N ILE A 185 0.90 13.30 9.73
CA ILE A 185 -0.11 12.38 9.17
C ILE A 185 -1.52 12.90 9.48
N ALA A 186 -1.78 13.39 10.68
CA ALA A 186 -3.07 13.97 11.07
C ALA A 186 -3.52 15.14 10.19
N LYS A 187 -2.59 15.82 9.49
CA LYS A 187 -2.90 16.94 8.59
C LYS A 187 -3.18 16.50 7.15
N VAL A 188 -2.93 15.24 6.84
CA VAL A 188 -3.03 14.69 5.48
C VAL A 188 -4.48 14.33 5.14
N TYR A 189 -5.31 14.11 6.13
CA TYR A 189 -6.72 13.81 6.08
C TYR A 189 -7.52 14.83 6.90
#